data_becb9899dfdf1a25d233707843fc1d4b
#
_entry.id   becb9899dfdf1a25d233707843fc1d4b
#
_cell.length_a   1.000
_cell.length_b   1.000
_cell.length_c   1.000
_cell.angle_alpha   90.00
_cell.angle_beta   90.00
_cell.angle_gamma   90.00
#
_symmetry.space_group_name_H-M   'P 1'
#
loop_
_entity.id
_entity.type
_entity.pdbx_description
1 polymer ?
#
loop_
_entity_poly.entity_id
_entity_poly.type
_entity_poly.pdbx_seq_one_letter_code
_entity_poly.pdbx_strand_id
1 'polypeptide(L)'
;LTGQLYDPSDPELDQLRLKARKLARRYNMTDEDEREKRYKILKELLPNTLEMPDLQAPVYFDYGCNTYFGKYSGANFHFTCLDVCPVHIGDNVMIGPNVTIATPMHPMLPEERNCRLREDGSIYNLEYAKPVTIENDCWLAANIVVCGGVTIGEGSVIGAGSVVTKSIPPHSLAVGNPCRVVREITEEDRMEQR
;
A
#
# COMPACT_ATOMS: atom_id res chain seq x y z
N LEU A 1 1.45 -0.52 -15.78
CA LEU A 1 0.38 0.49 -15.83
C LEU A 1 1.01 1.87 -15.69
N THR A 2 0.90 2.67 -16.73
CA THR A 2 1.59 3.97 -16.89
C THR A 2 0.65 5.17 -16.68
N GLY A 3 -0.37 5.03 -15.83
CA GLY A 3 -1.40 6.05 -15.63
C GLY A 3 -2.44 6.13 -16.74
N GLN A 4 -2.44 5.20 -17.68
CA GLN A 4 -3.46 5.09 -18.73
C GLN A 4 -4.72 4.41 -18.19
N LEU A 5 -5.86 4.76 -18.80
CA LEU A 5 -7.11 4.06 -18.52
C LEU A 5 -7.03 2.59 -18.93
N TYR A 6 -7.50 1.72 -18.10
CA TYR A 6 -7.57 0.28 -18.34
C TYR A 6 -8.89 -0.29 -17.82
N ASP A 7 -9.23 -1.48 -18.27
CA ASP A 7 -10.39 -2.23 -17.83
C ASP A 7 -9.98 -3.20 -16.71
N PRO A 8 -10.42 -3.00 -15.44
CA PRO A 8 -10.08 -3.87 -14.33
C PRO A 8 -10.73 -5.26 -14.42
N SER A 9 -11.70 -5.45 -15.32
CA SER A 9 -12.36 -6.74 -15.55
C SER A 9 -11.65 -7.62 -16.60
N ASP A 10 -10.46 -7.22 -17.06
CA ASP A 10 -9.61 -8.07 -17.88
C ASP A 10 -9.40 -9.44 -17.21
N PRO A 11 -9.59 -10.56 -17.93
CA PRO A 11 -9.51 -11.90 -17.34
C PRO A 11 -8.18 -12.23 -16.68
N GLU A 12 -7.06 -11.72 -17.20
CA GLU A 12 -5.74 -11.91 -16.60
C GLU A 12 -5.64 -11.17 -15.26
N LEU A 13 -6.09 -9.93 -15.22
CA LEU A 13 -6.12 -9.12 -13.99
C LEU A 13 -7.04 -9.73 -12.94
N ASP A 14 -8.18 -10.25 -13.35
CA ASP A 14 -9.14 -10.88 -12.44
C ASP A 14 -8.55 -12.17 -11.82
N GLN A 15 -7.86 -13.00 -12.60
CA GLN A 15 -7.18 -14.19 -12.09
C GLN A 15 -6.05 -13.86 -11.12
N LEU A 16 -5.23 -12.85 -11.43
CA LEU A 16 -4.16 -12.39 -10.53
C LEU A 16 -4.72 -11.89 -9.20
N ARG A 17 -5.77 -11.06 -9.26
CA ARG A 17 -6.46 -10.55 -8.07
C ARG A 17 -7.09 -11.66 -7.24
N LEU A 18 -7.75 -12.61 -7.88
CA LEU A 18 -8.31 -13.78 -7.21
C LEU A 18 -7.24 -14.61 -6.50
N LYS A 19 -6.09 -14.82 -7.15
CA LYS A 19 -4.95 -15.54 -6.56
C LYS A 19 -4.44 -14.82 -5.31
N ALA A 20 -4.19 -13.52 -5.41
CA ALA A 20 -3.70 -12.71 -4.29
C ALA A 20 -4.66 -12.72 -3.10
N ARG A 21 -5.96 -12.53 -3.34
CA ARG A 21 -6.99 -12.57 -2.29
C ARG A 21 -7.13 -13.93 -1.61
N LYS A 22 -6.95 -15.03 -2.36
CA LYS A 22 -6.89 -16.38 -1.77
C LYS A 22 -5.66 -16.56 -0.89
N LEU A 23 -4.50 -16.07 -1.30
CA LEU A 23 -3.26 -16.14 -0.52
C LEU A 23 -3.37 -15.27 0.74
N ALA A 24 -3.83 -14.03 0.64
CA ALA A 24 -4.06 -13.15 1.78
C ALA A 24 -5.03 -13.80 2.79
N ARG A 25 -6.14 -14.38 2.31
CA ARG A 25 -7.07 -15.11 3.18
C ARG A 25 -6.38 -16.30 3.89
N ARG A 26 -5.58 -17.09 3.18
CA ARG A 26 -4.83 -18.20 3.78
C ARG A 26 -3.85 -17.70 4.84
N TYR A 27 -3.16 -16.60 4.57
CA TYR A 27 -2.26 -15.95 5.53
C TYR A 27 -3.01 -15.50 6.79
N ASN A 28 -4.12 -14.82 6.62
CA ASN A 28 -4.95 -14.29 7.70
C ASN A 28 -5.57 -15.38 8.60
N MET A 29 -5.61 -16.62 8.13
CA MET A 29 -6.11 -17.80 8.88
C MET A 29 -4.99 -18.63 9.53
N THR A 30 -3.76 -18.16 9.50
CA THR A 30 -2.64 -18.82 10.19
C THR A 30 -2.53 -18.33 11.63
N ASP A 31 -2.07 -19.21 12.51
CA ASP A 31 -1.64 -18.80 13.85
C ASP A 31 -0.27 -18.10 13.78
N GLU A 32 0.01 -17.23 14.74
CA GLU A 32 1.23 -16.39 14.71
C GLU A 32 2.53 -17.21 14.87
N ASP A 33 2.47 -18.37 15.49
CA ASP A 33 3.60 -19.29 15.67
C ASP A 33 3.88 -20.19 14.45
N GLU A 34 2.97 -20.24 13.47
CA GLU A 34 3.14 -20.98 12.21
C GLU A 34 4.11 -20.27 11.22
N ARG A 35 5.28 -19.85 11.71
CA ARG A 35 6.23 -18.97 10.98
C ARG A 35 6.61 -19.47 9.59
N GLU A 36 6.93 -20.76 9.43
CA GLU A 36 7.31 -21.32 8.12
C GLU A 36 6.16 -21.30 7.12
N LYS A 37 4.94 -21.57 7.58
CA LYS A 37 3.74 -21.56 6.75
C LYS A 37 3.43 -20.12 6.30
N ARG A 38 3.47 -19.18 7.23
CA ARG A 38 3.31 -17.74 6.96
C ARG A 38 4.33 -17.27 5.94
N TYR A 39 5.61 -17.57 6.12
CA TYR A 39 6.68 -17.23 5.19
C TYR A 39 6.41 -17.76 3.77
N LYS A 40 6.03 -19.04 3.62
CA LYS A 40 5.72 -19.64 2.32
C LYS A 40 4.56 -18.94 1.62
N ILE A 41 3.50 -18.61 2.36
CA ILE A 41 2.34 -17.91 1.81
C ILE A 41 2.73 -16.48 1.37
N LEU A 42 3.47 -15.75 2.19
CA LEU A 42 3.95 -14.40 1.84
C LEU A 42 4.85 -14.41 0.62
N LYS A 43 5.73 -15.39 0.48
CA LYS A 43 6.60 -15.52 -0.69
C LYS A 43 5.81 -15.76 -2.00
N GLU A 44 4.66 -16.43 -1.91
CA GLU A 44 3.76 -16.57 -3.06
C GLU A 44 2.94 -15.28 -3.32
N LEU A 45 2.56 -14.56 -2.26
CA LEU A 45 1.76 -13.34 -2.33
C LEU A 45 2.59 -12.14 -2.80
N LEU A 46 3.83 -12.03 -2.31
CA LEU A 46 4.76 -10.93 -2.57
C LEU A 46 6.00 -11.43 -3.33
N PRO A 47 5.85 -11.98 -4.54
CA PRO A 47 6.93 -12.68 -5.25
C PRO A 47 8.12 -11.81 -5.61
N ASN A 48 7.93 -10.48 -5.66
CA ASN A 48 8.94 -9.50 -6.04
C ASN A 48 9.63 -8.84 -4.83
N THR A 49 9.28 -9.29 -3.61
CA THR A 49 9.94 -8.87 -2.38
C THR A 49 11.09 -9.83 -2.05
N LEU A 50 12.29 -9.32 -1.82
CA LEU A 50 13.49 -10.12 -1.56
C LEU A 50 13.52 -10.69 -0.14
N GLU A 51 13.27 -9.84 0.84
CA GLU A 51 13.17 -10.22 2.25
C GLU A 51 11.73 -10.04 2.72
N MET A 52 11.14 -11.12 3.27
CA MET A 52 9.72 -11.08 3.66
C MET A 52 9.51 -10.11 4.82
N PRO A 53 8.55 -9.19 4.69
CA PRO A 53 8.22 -8.24 5.73
C PRO A 53 7.57 -8.93 6.94
N ASP A 54 7.67 -8.31 8.11
CA ASP A 54 6.86 -8.67 9.27
C ASP A 54 5.45 -8.07 9.11
N LEU A 55 4.48 -8.91 8.79
CA LEU A 55 3.09 -8.49 8.60
C LEU A 55 2.21 -9.09 9.69
N GLN A 56 1.51 -8.22 10.41
CA GLN A 56 0.51 -8.64 11.40
C GLN A 56 -0.84 -8.87 10.71
N ALA A 57 -1.39 -10.08 10.85
CA ALA A 57 -2.69 -10.41 10.26
C ALA A 57 -3.85 -9.71 11.00
N PRO A 58 -4.94 -9.34 10.31
CA PRO A 58 -5.19 -9.57 8.89
C PRO A 58 -4.56 -8.51 7.97
N VAL A 59 -4.20 -8.95 6.75
CA VAL A 59 -3.70 -8.07 5.67
C VAL A 59 -4.52 -8.26 4.39
N TYR A 60 -4.55 -7.24 3.53
CA TYR A 60 -5.32 -7.26 2.29
C TYR A 60 -4.49 -6.71 1.13
N PHE A 61 -4.51 -7.41 -0.01
CA PHE A 61 -3.84 -7.01 -1.23
C PHE A 61 -4.75 -7.20 -2.43
N ASP A 62 -4.63 -6.33 -3.43
CA ASP A 62 -5.27 -6.58 -4.72
C ASP A 62 -4.47 -7.60 -5.52
N TYR A 63 -3.19 -7.39 -5.73
CA TYR A 63 -2.34 -8.27 -6.54
C TYR A 63 -1.15 -8.87 -5.78
N GLY A 64 -0.59 -8.15 -4.80
CA GLY A 64 0.60 -8.53 -4.08
C GLY A 64 1.87 -8.48 -4.91
N CYS A 65 1.82 -8.88 -6.17
CA CYS A 65 2.98 -8.88 -7.06
C CYS A 65 3.48 -7.49 -7.44
N ASN A 66 2.70 -6.45 -7.22
CA ASN A 66 3.11 -5.06 -7.46
C ASN A 66 3.60 -4.36 -6.18
N THR A 67 3.67 -5.08 -5.06
CA THR A 67 4.17 -4.55 -3.79
C THR A 67 5.58 -5.06 -3.51
N TYR A 68 6.48 -4.13 -3.19
CA TYR A 68 7.89 -4.38 -2.93
C TYR A 68 8.24 -3.85 -1.55
N PHE A 69 8.73 -4.73 -0.67
CA PHE A 69 9.23 -4.35 0.64
C PHE A 69 10.75 -4.41 0.68
N GLY A 70 11.36 -3.40 1.29
CA GLY A 70 12.76 -3.38 1.67
C GLY A 70 13.02 -4.16 2.96
N LYS A 71 14.27 -4.17 3.39
CA LYS A 71 14.74 -4.91 4.57
C LYS A 71 14.16 -4.31 5.85
N TYR A 72 13.87 -5.18 6.82
CA TYR A 72 13.44 -4.81 8.17
C TYR A 72 12.17 -3.95 8.20
N SER A 73 11.38 -4.00 7.13
CA SER A 73 10.11 -3.28 7.02
C SER A 73 8.95 -4.19 7.38
N GLY A 74 7.89 -3.60 7.91
CA GLY A 74 6.72 -4.36 8.31
C GLY A 74 5.48 -3.50 8.48
N ALA A 75 4.34 -4.18 8.59
CA ALA A 75 3.06 -3.54 8.81
C ALA A 75 2.25 -4.24 9.90
N ASN A 76 1.62 -3.42 10.71
CA ASN A 76 0.73 -3.84 11.78
C ASN A 76 -0.65 -4.25 11.22
N PHE A 77 -1.57 -4.62 12.11
CA PHE A 77 -2.90 -5.17 11.79
C PHE A 77 -3.69 -4.33 10.77
N HIS A 78 -4.46 -5.02 9.92
CA HIS A 78 -5.35 -4.42 8.93
C HIS A 78 -4.63 -3.57 7.88
N PHE A 79 -3.39 -3.91 7.55
CA PHE A 79 -2.71 -3.29 6.42
C PHE A 79 -3.43 -3.65 5.12
N THR A 80 -3.79 -2.62 4.35
CA THR A 80 -4.47 -2.77 3.06
C THR A 80 -3.64 -2.12 1.96
N CYS A 81 -3.27 -2.90 0.94
CA CYS A 81 -2.52 -2.41 -0.21
C CYS A 81 -3.28 -2.72 -1.50
N LEU A 82 -3.89 -1.69 -2.08
CA LEU A 82 -4.52 -1.78 -3.40
C LEU A 82 -3.44 -1.51 -4.45
N ASP A 83 -2.62 -2.50 -4.71
CA ASP A 83 -1.41 -2.43 -5.53
C ASP A 83 -1.67 -2.68 -7.02
N VAL A 84 -2.62 -1.94 -7.58
CA VAL A 84 -2.88 -1.94 -9.03
C VAL A 84 -1.67 -1.39 -9.80
N CYS A 85 -0.98 -0.41 -9.22
CA CYS A 85 0.29 0.15 -9.69
C CYS A 85 1.40 -0.19 -8.68
N PRO A 86 2.69 -0.14 -9.06
CA PRO A 86 3.78 -0.44 -8.15
C PRO A 86 3.72 0.36 -6.84
N VAL A 87 3.90 -0.36 -5.73
CA VAL A 87 4.06 0.19 -4.38
C VAL A 87 5.43 -0.21 -3.88
N HIS A 88 6.32 0.77 -3.75
CA HIS A 88 7.66 0.57 -3.22
C HIS A 88 7.72 1.04 -1.78
N ILE A 89 8.09 0.14 -0.89
CA ILE A 89 8.32 0.39 0.54
C ILE A 89 9.78 0.12 0.79
N GLY A 90 10.51 1.13 1.23
CA GLY A 90 11.96 1.08 1.47
C GLY A 90 12.37 0.23 2.65
N ASP A 91 13.63 0.37 3.06
CA ASP A 91 14.20 -0.32 4.23
C ASP A 91 13.76 0.36 5.54
N ASN A 92 13.65 -0.42 6.63
CA ASN A 92 13.32 0.05 7.98
C ASN A 92 11.99 0.84 8.08
N VAL A 93 11.04 0.58 7.20
CA VAL A 93 9.74 1.26 7.23
C VAL A 93 8.82 0.59 8.24
N MET A 94 8.32 1.38 9.17
CA MET A 94 7.35 0.95 10.16
C MET A 94 5.94 1.45 9.81
N ILE A 95 5.00 0.52 9.61
CA ILE A 95 3.62 0.83 9.26
C ILE A 95 2.70 0.41 10.41
N GLY A 96 2.01 1.37 10.99
CA GLY A 96 1.03 1.17 12.06
C GLY A 96 -0.26 0.49 11.58
N PRO A 97 -1.19 0.21 12.51
CA PRO A 97 -2.44 -0.48 12.18
C PRO A 97 -3.39 0.38 11.34
N ASN A 98 -4.23 -0.31 10.54
CA ASN A 98 -5.24 0.30 9.67
C ASN A 98 -4.66 1.29 8.65
N VAL A 99 -3.47 1.04 8.13
CA VAL A 99 -2.90 1.84 7.05
C VAL A 99 -3.37 1.28 5.71
N THR A 100 -3.86 2.18 4.85
CA THR A 100 -4.28 1.87 3.49
C THR A 100 -3.41 2.60 2.48
N ILE A 101 -2.83 1.85 1.54
CA ILE A 101 -2.18 2.40 0.35
C ILE A 101 -3.10 2.12 -0.83
N ALA A 102 -3.55 3.18 -1.52
CA ALA A 102 -4.49 3.07 -2.62
C ALA A 102 -3.90 3.67 -3.90
N THR A 103 -3.40 2.82 -4.79
CA THR A 103 -2.89 3.24 -6.09
C THR A 103 -3.98 3.44 -7.15
N PRO A 104 -5.13 2.68 -7.16
CA PRO A 104 -6.17 2.84 -8.16
C PRO A 104 -6.95 4.13 -7.99
N MET A 105 -7.39 4.66 -9.10
CA MET A 105 -8.16 5.89 -9.22
C MET A 105 -9.21 5.74 -10.34
N HIS A 106 -10.29 6.49 -10.23
CA HIS A 106 -11.29 6.59 -11.30
C HIS A 106 -11.28 7.98 -11.93
N PRO A 107 -11.71 8.12 -13.21
CA PRO A 107 -11.94 9.40 -13.82
C PRO A 107 -12.91 10.27 -13.00
N MET A 108 -12.67 11.57 -12.96
CA MET A 108 -13.50 12.50 -12.21
C MET A 108 -14.88 12.71 -12.86
N LEU A 109 -14.98 12.69 -14.18
CA LEU A 109 -16.24 12.84 -14.89
C LEU A 109 -17.08 11.56 -14.76
N PRO A 110 -18.36 11.65 -14.36
CA PRO A 110 -19.23 10.49 -14.21
C PRO A 110 -19.36 9.66 -15.47
N GLU A 111 -19.48 10.29 -16.65
CA GLU A 111 -19.58 9.64 -17.95
C GLU A 111 -18.33 8.82 -18.32
N GLU A 112 -17.17 9.14 -17.74
CA GLU A 112 -15.93 8.36 -17.93
C GLU A 112 -15.81 7.23 -16.92
N ARG A 113 -16.30 7.42 -15.70
CA ARG A 113 -16.18 6.52 -14.54
C ARG A 113 -17.28 5.47 -14.49
N ASN A 114 -18.49 5.81 -14.95
CA ASN A 114 -19.65 4.95 -14.78
C ASN A 114 -19.49 3.63 -15.54
N CYS A 115 -20.16 2.60 -15.05
CA CYS A 115 -20.23 1.31 -15.70
C CYS A 115 -20.82 1.43 -17.13
N ARG A 116 -20.23 0.65 -18.02
CA ARG A 116 -20.59 0.55 -19.45
C ARG A 116 -20.99 -0.88 -19.77
N LEU A 117 -21.83 -1.04 -20.76
CA LEU A 117 -22.25 -2.34 -21.27
C LEU A 117 -21.44 -2.69 -22.52
N ARG A 118 -20.90 -3.89 -22.61
CA ARG A 118 -20.30 -4.44 -23.82
C ARG A 118 -21.36 -5.07 -24.73
N GLU A 119 -21.00 -5.39 -25.95
CA GLU A 119 -21.86 -6.05 -26.92
C GLU A 119 -22.34 -7.43 -26.46
N ASP A 120 -21.53 -8.13 -25.66
CA ASP A 120 -21.84 -9.43 -25.06
C ASP A 120 -22.73 -9.35 -23.78
N GLY A 121 -23.14 -8.14 -23.40
CA GLY A 121 -23.96 -7.89 -22.20
C GLY A 121 -23.17 -7.81 -20.88
N SER A 122 -21.85 -7.98 -20.89
CA SER A 122 -21.04 -7.81 -19.70
C SER A 122 -20.85 -6.33 -19.33
N ILE A 123 -20.64 -6.05 -18.04
CA ILE A 123 -20.45 -4.69 -17.52
C ILE A 123 -18.99 -4.48 -17.22
N TYR A 124 -18.47 -3.28 -17.55
CA TYR A 124 -17.13 -2.84 -17.21
C TYR A 124 -17.11 -1.37 -16.82
N ASN A 125 -16.06 -0.93 -16.17
CA ASN A 125 -15.72 0.48 -15.97
C ASN A 125 -14.24 0.69 -16.26
N LEU A 126 -13.80 1.93 -16.32
CA LEU A 126 -12.40 2.26 -16.54
C LEU A 126 -11.78 2.82 -15.26
N GLU A 127 -10.55 2.41 -15.04
CA GLU A 127 -9.69 2.85 -13.94
C GLU A 127 -8.35 3.31 -14.50
N TYR A 128 -7.63 4.07 -13.70
CA TYR A 128 -6.21 4.32 -13.88
C TYR A 128 -5.52 4.21 -12.52
N ALA A 129 -4.20 4.13 -12.50
CA ALA A 129 -3.48 4.03 -11.25
C ALA A 129 -2.18 4.84 -11.31
N LYS A 130 -1.70 5.27 -10.15
CA LYS A 130 -0.40 5.92 -9.99
C LYS A 130 0.40 5.21 -8.90
N PRO A 131 1.73 5.02 -9.10
CA PRO A 131 2.56 4.34 -8.13
C PRO A 131 2.65 5.11 -6.82
N VAL A 132 3.01 4.40 -5.75
CA VAL A 132 3.31 4.97 -4.44
C VAL A 132 4.72 4.55 -4.06
N THR A 133 5.49 5.48 -3.49
CA THR A 133 6.81 5.20 -2.93
C THR A 133 6.85 5.68 -1.48
N ILE A 134 7.27 4.82 -0.58
CA ILE A 134 7.62 5.14 0.80
C ILE A 134 9.11 4.85 0.90
N GLU A 135 9.92 5.90 1.05
CA GLU A 135 11.37 5.77 1.13
C GLU A 135 11.82 5.18 2.47
N ASN A 136 13.13 4.99 2.63
CA ASN A 136 13.70 4.33 3.80
C ASN A 136 13.37 5.07 5.11
N ASP A 137 13.41 4.34 6.23
CA ASP A 137 13.35 4.89 7.59
C ASP A 137 12.08 5.69 7.90
N CYS A 138 11.00 5.48 7.12
CA CYS A 138 9.72 6.13 7.35
C CYS A 138 8.91 5.45 8.45
N TRP A 139 8.17 6.26 9.22
CA TRP A 139 7.17 5.77 10.15
C TRP A 139 5.78 6.31 9.79
N LEU A 140 4.88 5.42 9.44
CA LEU A 140 3.46 5.69 9.25
C LEU A 140 2.71 5.23 10.51
N ALA A 141 2.12 6.16 11.25
CA ALA A 141 1.34 5.82 12.44
C ALA A 141 0.01 5.14 12.10
N ALA A 142 -0.95 5.08 12.99
CA ALA A 142 -2.21 4.36 12.78
C ALA A 142 -3.22 5.12 11.91
N ASN A 143 -4.11 4.39 11.20
CA ASN A 143 -5.28 4.94 10.47
C ASN A 143 -4.89 5.95 9.38
N ILE A 144 -3.87 5.64 8.58
CA ILE A 144 -3.40 6.50 7.50
C ILE A 144 -3.91 5.99 6.15
N VAL A 145 -4.23 6.93 5.25
CA VAL A 145 -4.49 6.64 3.84
C VAL A 145 -3.43 7.33 2.99
N VAL A 146 -2.74 6.56 2.15
CA VAL A 146 -1.78 7.06 1.16
C VAL A 146 -2.40 6.92 -0.22
N CYS A 147 -2.61 8.06 -0.91
CA CYS A 147 -3.21 8.10 -2.24
C CYS A 147 -2.18 7.82 -3.34
N GLY A 148 -2.66 7.36 -4.50
CA GLY A 148 -1.83 7.11 -5.68
C GLY A 148 -1.05 8.33 -6.18
N GLY A 149 0.20 8.13 -6.58
CA GLY A 149 1.10 9.16 -7.07
C GLY A 149 1.90 9.88 -5.99
N VAL A 150 1.88 9.39 -4.75
CA VAL A 150 2.57 9.98 -3.61
C VAL A 150 3.93 9.33 -3.41
N THR A 151 4.93 10.17 -3.11
CA THR A 151 6.22 9.76 -2.50
C THR A 151 6.30 10.31 -1.09
N ILE A 152 6.57 9.45 -0.11
CA ILE A 152 6.91 9.84 1.26
C ILE A 152 8.42 9.75 1.38
N GLY A 153 9.08 10.90 1.54
CA GLY A 153 10.53 11.02 1.57
C GLY A 153 11.14 10.38 2.81
N GLU A 154 12.39 9.95 2.66
CA GLU A 154 13.20 9.25 3.66
C GLU A 154 13.13 9.87 5.05
N GLY A 155 13.08 9.04 6.09
CA GLY A 155 13.10 9.48 7.49
C GLY A 155 11.88 10.27 7.94
N SER A 156 10.79 10.28 7.14
CA SER A 156 9.59 11.05 7.49
C SER A 156 8.65 10.28 8.40
N VAL A 157 7.93 11.03 9.21
CA VAL A 157 6.88 10.52 10.12
C VAL A 157 5.53 11.07 9.68
N ILE A 158 4.58 10.16 9.45
CA ILE A 158 3.19 10.50 9.15
C ILE A 158 2.34 10.23 10.39
N GLY A 159 1.75 11.28 10.94
CA GLY A 159 0.93 11.18 12.15
C GLY A 159 -0.40 10.47 11.92
N ALA A 160 -0.93 9.87 12.98
CA ALA A 160 -2.14 9.06 12.92
C ALA A 160 -3.35 9.83 12.37
N GLY A 161 -4.22 9.11 11.64
CA GLY A 161 -5.43 9.66 11.02
C GLY A 161 -5.18 10.53 9.79
N SER A 162 -3.98 10.53 9.23
CA SER A 162 -3.63 11.37 8.09
C SER A 162 -4.10 10.80 6.76
N VAL A 163 -4.45 11.70 5.82
CA VAL A 163 -4.71 11.36 4.42
C VAL A 163 -3.69 12.04 3.53
N VAL A 164 -2.71 11.26 3.04
CA VAL A 164 -1.58 11.74 2.25
C VAL A 164 -1.98 11.82 0.78
N THR A 165 -2.26 13.03 0.33
CA THR A 165 -2.73 13.32 -1.05
C THR A 165 -1.65 14.00 -1.92
N LYS A 166 -0.51 14.34 -1.33
CA LYS A 166 0.65 14.95 -2.00
C LYS A 166 1.92 14.39 -1.40
N SER A 167 2.99 14.36 -2.18
CA SER A 167 4.30 13.91 -1.71
C SER A 167 4.82 14.73 -0.53
N ILE A 168 5.50 14.04 0.37
CA ILE A 168 6.09 14.59 1.59
C ILE A 168 7.61 14.61 1.41
N PRO A 169 8.27 15.75 1.66
CA PRO A 169 9.74 15.84 1.61
C PRO A 169 10.40 14.93 2.65
N PRO A 170 11.67 14.53 2.45
CA PRO A 170 12.43 13.79 3.45
C PRO A 170 12.46 14.48 4.82
N HIS A 171 12.69 13.70 5.87
CA HIS A 171 12.86 14.15 7.26
C HIS A 171 11.75 15.09 7.75
N SER A 172 10.50 14.81 7.37
CA SER A 172 9.35 15.65 7.69
C SER A 172 8.40 14.97 8.68
N LEU A 173 7.94 15.73 9.67
CA LEU A 173 6.73 15.39 10.41
C LEU A 173 5.51 15.96 9.66
N ALA A 174 4.63 15.10 9.20
CA ALA A 174 3.42 15.50 8.47
C ALA A 174 2.17 14.87 9.09
N VAL A 175 1.08 15.64 9.18
CA VAL A 175 -0.17 15.18 9.82
C VAL A 175 -1.41 15.76 9.15
N GLY A 176 -2.54 15.16 9.39
CA GLY A 176 -3.87 15.70 9.12
C GLY A 176 -4.56 15.17 7.86
N ASN A 177 -5.76 15.68 7.62
CA ASN A 177 -6.59 15.39 6.45
C ASN A 177 -7.08 16.71 5.84
N PRO A 178 -6.53 17.14 4.69
CA PRO A 178 -5.42 16.53 3.97
C PRO A 178 -4.08 16.69 4.73
N CYS A 179 -3.20 15.71 4.60
CA CYS A 179 -1.89 15.68 5.27
C CYS A 179 -1.01 16.86 4.83
N ARG A 180 -0.35 17.52 5.79
CA ARG A 180 0.57 18.65 5.57
C ARG A 180 1.81 18.49 6.44
N VAL A 181 2.94 18.93 5.91
CA VAL A 181 4.17 19.05 6.69
C VAL A 181 3.97 20.08 7.79
N VAL A 182 4.27 19.68 9.01
CA VAL A 182 4.22 20.55 10.21
C VAL A 182 5.58 21.17 10.48
N ARG A 183 6.63 20.34 10.39
CA ARG A 183 8.02 20.75 10.62
C ARG A 183 8.99 19.70 10.08
N GLU A 184 10.24 20.06 10.02
CA GLU A 184 11.35 19.13 9.84
C GLU A 184 11.63 18.33 11.12
N ILE A 185 12.13 17.11 10.95
CA ILE A 185 12.65 16.25 12.04
C ILE A 185 14.15 16.52 12.13
N THR A 186 14.62 16.87 13.32
CA THR A 186 16.00 17.29 13.57
C THR A 186 16.62 16.52 14.73
N GLU A 187 17.91 16.74 15.02
CA GLU A 187 18.58 16.16 16.20
C GLU A 187 17.91 16.54 17.54
N GLU A 188 17.12 17.58 17.60
CA GLU A 188 16.34 17.97 18.78
C GLU A 188 15.24 16.95 19.12
N ASP A 189 14.84 16.12 18.17
CA ASP A 189 13.88 15.02 18.36
C ASP A 189 14.52 13.77 18.99
N ARG A 190 15.81 13.78 19.25
CA ARG A 190 16.55 12.67 19.84
C ARG A 190 16.06 12.41 21.27
N MET A 191 15.61 11.18 21.51
CA MET A 191 15.28 10.72 22.87
C MET A 191 16.54 10.20 23.56
N GLU A 192 16.82 10.70 24.76
CA GLU A 192 17.87 10.13 25.62
C GLU A 192 17.49 8.72 26.03
N GLN A 193 18.42 7.79 25.83
CA GLN A 193 18.28 6.45 26.43
C GLN A 193 18.49 6.58 27.95
N ARG A 194 17.44 6.30 28.71
CA ARG A 194 17.50 6.23 30.17
C ARG A 194 17.93 4.85 30.64
#